data_f2faee7b239b51b5710f1eac4390b9fb
#
_entry.id   f2faee7b239b51b5710f1eac4390b9fb
#
_cell.length_a   1.000
_cell.length_b   1.000
_cell.length_c   1.000
_cell.angle_alpha   90.00
_cell.angle_beta   90.00
_cell.angle_gamma   90.00
#
_symmetry.space_group_name_H-M   'P 1'
#
loop_
_entity.id
_entity.type
_entity.pdbx_description
1 polymer ?
#
loop_
_entity_poly.entity_id
_entity_poly.type
_entity_poly.pdbx_seq_one_letter_code
_entity_poly.pdbx_strand_id
1 'polypeptide(L)'
;MKNGLSSAFRGETLRNAMILLIAFGLLLTSVSPAVAQQKDKKKKKDAAADTGGPIIPLTDEQQIDYMISEMLGAWQLGEIERLHRAYADDVVVVSGAYAAPVIGWNNYLASYQLQKARMQQVRMDRINTFIKVDGTFGWACYQWDFSAVVDGQPSAARGQTTLVLEKRNNRWVIVHNHTSLVPSAPPPSPSGMPPAAQPPPSKPS
;
A
#
# COMPACT_ATOMS: atom_id res chain seq x y z
N MET A 1 -12.33 58.41 -12.50
CA MET A 1 -13.25 57.59 -13.30
C MET A 1 -12.97 56.15 -12.99
N LYS A 2 -14.00 55.45 -12.52
CA LYS A 2 -14.01 54.06 -12.05
C LYS A 2 -14.03 53.13 -13.26
N ASN A 3 -13.25 52.05 -13.24
CA ASN A 3 -13.66 50.82 -13.88
C ASN A 3 -13.06 49.62 -13.14
N GLY A 4 -13.93 48.91 -12.46
CA GLY A 4 -13.66 47.63 -11.87
C GLY A 4 -13.65 46.52 -12.92
N LEU A 5 -12.71 45.63 -12.81
CA LEU A 5 -12.78 44.32 -13.43
C LEU A 5 -12.90 43.25 -12.33
N SER A 6 -14.12 42.83 -12.19
CA SER A 6 -14.46 41.55 -11.48
C SER A 6 -14.14 40.43 -12.42
N SER A 7 -13.11 39.61 -12.12
CA SER A 7 -12.95 38.32 -12.72
C SER A 7 -13.29 37.27 -11.67
N ALA A 8 -14.51 36.73 -11.80
CA ALA A 8 -14.96 35.55 -11.10
C ALA A 8 -14.19 34.34 -11.64
N PHE A 9 -13.18 33.88 -10.92
CA PHE A 9 -12.59 32.58 -11.10
C PHE A 9 -13.50 31.58 -10.42
N ARG A 10 -14.37 30.96 -11.20
CA ARG A 10 -15.11 29.77 -10.78
C ARG A 10 -14.15 28.61 -10.62
N GLY A 11 -13.92 28.23 -9.36
CA GLY A 11 -13.22 27.01 -9.00
C GLY A 11 -14.01 25.80 -9.43
N GLU A 12 -13.55 25.08 -10.44
CA GLU A 12 -13.96 23.71 -10.68
C GLU A 12 -13.14 22.78 -9.82
N THR A 13 -13.84 22.22 -8.88
CA THR A 13 -13.68 20.97 -8.18
C THR A 13 -12.60 20.01 -8.73
N LEU A 14 -11.42 20.08 -8.18
CA LEU A 14 -10.48 18.97 -8.12
C LEU A 14 -10.96 17.99 -7.04
N ARG A 15 -11.90 17.14 -7.38
CA ARG A 15 -12.27 15.96 -6.60
C ARG A 15 -11.37 14.80 -6.99
N ASN A 16 -10.76 14.21 -5.97
CA ASN A 16 -10.07 12.94 -5.95
C ASN A 16 -8.58 12.91 -6.32
N ALA A 17 -7.78 13.68 -5.58
CA ALA A 17 -6.46 13.23 -5.19
C ALA A 17 -6.44 13.28 -3.66
N MET A 18 -7.01 12.26 -3.01
CA MET A 18 -7.01 12.19 -1.55
C MET A 18 -5.65 11.74 -1.05
N ILE A 19 -4.73 12.68 -1.00
CA ILE A 19 -3.51 12.60 -0.22
C ILE A 19 -3.93 12.69 1.24
N LEU A 20 -3.79 11.56 1.94
CA LEU A 20 -4.12 11.42 3.34
C LEU A 20 -3.06 12.09 4.18
N LEU A 21 -3.27 13.34 4.58
CA LEU A 21 -2.54 14.03 5.64
C LEU A 21 -3.50 14.43 6.76
N ILE A 22 -3.39 13.72 7.86
CA ILE A 22 -3.50 14.03 9.31
C ILE A 22 -4.29 15.27 9.73
N ALA A 23 -5.31 15.06 10.56
CA ALA A 23 -5.62 15.96 11.68
C ALA A 23 -6.19 15.21 12.89
N PHE A 24 -5.67 15.54 14.00
CA PHE A 24 -5.75 15.20 15.39
C PHE A 24 -7.17 15.22 16.00
N GLY A 25 -7.48 14.27 16.88
CA GLY A 25 -8.66 14.34 17.74
C GLY A 25 -8.73 13.19 18.74
N LEU A 26 -8.29 13.44 19.96
CA LEU A 26 -8.34 12.57 21.14
C LEU A 26 -9.77 12.46 21.66
N LEU A 27 -10.27 11.25 21.93
CA LEU A 27 -11.28 11.00 22.96
C LEU A 27 -11.16 9.56 23.49
N LEU A 28 -10.85 9.48 24.78
CA LEU A 28 -10.78 8.28 25.60
C LEU A 28 -12.18 7.84 26.00
N THR A 29 -12.52 6.55 25.77
CA THR A 29 -13.49 5.85 26.61
C THR A 29 -13.08 4.39 26.76
N SER A 30 -12.90 3.99 28.00
CA SER A 30 -12.57 2.66 28.48
C SER A 30 -13.80 1.76 28.53
N VAL A 31 -13.71 0.55 27.94
CA VAL A 31 -14.62 -0.56 28.30
C VAL A 31 -13.80 -1.85 28.39
N SER A 32 -13.87 -2.50 29.55
CA SER A 32 -13.21 -3.77 29.85
C SER A 32 -13.95 -4.96 29.22
N PRO A 33 -13.24 -6.04 28.81
CA PRO A 33 -13.87 -7.26 28.34
C PRO A 33 -14.04 -8.30 29.43
N ALA A 34 -15.17 -8.97 29.40
CA ALA A 34 -15.47 -10.16 30.19
C ALA A 34 -14.78 -11.40 29.57
N VAL A 35 -14.12 -12.15 30.43
CA VAL A 35 -13.47 -13.43 30.14
C VAL A 35 -14.52 -14.52 30.01
N ALA A 36 -14.54 -15.23 28.88
CA ALA A 36 -15.21 -16.52 28.75
C ALA A 36 -14.17 -17.60 28.46
N GLN A 37 -13.99 -18.47 29.46
CA GLN A 37 -13.17 -19.70 29.33
C GLN A 37 -13.92 -20.71 28.47
N GLN A 38 -13.27 -21.24 27.45
CA GLN A 38 -13.76 -22.40 26.70
C GLN A 38 -12.76 -23.56 26.81
N LYS A 39 -13.29 -24.68 27.29
CA LYS A 39 -12.63 -25.93 27.64
C LYS A 39 -11.96 -26.62 26.44
N ASP A 40 -10.75 -27.11 26.70
CA ASP A 40 -9.99 -28.03 25.89
C ASP A 40 -10.76 -29.30 25.46
N LYS A 41 -10.82 -29.53 24.16
CA LYS A 41 -11.03 -30.86 23.60
C LYS A 41 -9.73 -31.37 22.98
N LYS A 42 -9.05 -32.22 23.71
CA LYS A 42 -7.89 -33.03 23.32
C LYS A 42 -8.25 -33.89 22.10
N LYS A 43 -7.87 -33.47 20.90
CA LYS A 43 -8.00 -34.24 19.67
C LYS A 43 -6.70 -35.03 19.45
N LYS A 44 -6.82 -36.36 19.47
CA LYS A 44 -5.78 -37.35 19.24
C LYS A 44 -5.11 -37.06 17.88
N LYS A 45 -3.81 -36.86 17.91
CA LYS A 45 -2.99 -36.59 16.74
C LYS A 45 -2.61 -37.96 16.15
N ASP A 46 -3.24 -38.31 15.04
CA ASP A 46 -2.75 -39.40 14.21
C ASP A 46 -1.42 -38.97 13.60
N ALA A 47 -0.39 -39.78 13.90
CA ALA A 47 0.94 -39.55 13.36
C ALA A 47 0.92 -39.85 11.85
N ALA A 48 0.88 -38.80 11.06
CA ALA A 48 1.23 -38.89 9.65
C ALA A 48 2.73 -39.24 9.59
N ALA A 49 3.05 -40.36 8.94
CA ALA A 49 4.41 -40.79 8.70
C ALA A 49 5.18 -39.65 7.96
N ASP A 50 6.20 -39.16 8.63
CA ASP A 50 7.21 -38.26 8.06
C ASP A 50 7.97 -39.04 6.96
N THR A 51 7.57 -38.88 5.71
CA THR A 51 8.34 -39.28 4.55
C THR A 51 9.42 -38.20 4.33
N GLY A 52 10.44 -38.23 5.19
CA GLY A 52 11.58 -37.31 5.15
C GLY A 52 12.41 -37.49 3.89
N GLY A 53 11.95 -36.82 2.80
CA GLY A 53 12.83 -36.54 1.69
C GLY A 53 13.88 -35.49 2.11
N PRO A 54 15.01 -35.38 1.39
CA PRO A 54 16.03 -34.37 1.71
C PRO A 54 15.40 -32.97 1.72
N ILE A 55 15.51 -32.25 2.85
CA ILE A 55 15.11 -30.85 2.96
C ILE A 55 16.09 -30.06 2.10
N ILE A 56 15.67 -29.68 0.90
CA ILE A 56 16.45 -28.79 0.02
C ILE A 56 16.28 -27.37 0.57
N PRO A 57 17.36 -26.71 1.00
CA PRO A 57 17.28 -25.33 1.47
C PRO A 57 16.74 -24.43 0.35
N LEU A 58 15.89 -23.46 0.70
CA LEU A 58 15.43 -22.45 -0.24
C LEU A 58 16.61 -21.61 -0.76
N THR A 59 16.61 -21.29 -2.05
CA THR A 59 17.53 -20.31 -2.60
C THR A 59 17.27 -18.93 -1.99
N ASP A 60 18.23 -18.01 -2.11
CA ASP A 60 18.06 -16.65 -1.59
C ASP A 60 16.89 -15.92 -2.25
N GLU A 61 16.66 -16.10 -3.55
CA GLU A 61 15.50 -15.56 -4.26
C GLU A 61 14.17 -16.12 -3.70
N GLN A 62 14.13 -17.43 -3.43
CA GLN A 62 12.95 -18.07 -2.85
C GLN A 62 12.68 -17.58 -1.42
N GLN A 63 13.74 -17.35 -0.63
CA GLN A 63 13.62 -16.78 0.72
C GLN A 63 13.07 -15.35 0.67
N ILE A 64 13.54 -14.53 -0.28
CA ILE A 64 13.04 -13.16 -0.50
C ILE A 64 11.58 -13.20 -0.97
N ASP A 65 11.23 -14.06 -1.92
CA ASP A 65 9.84 -14.19 -2.41
C ASP A 65 8.87 -14.56 -1.29
N TYR A 66 9.26 -15.53 -0.46
CA TYR A 66 8.49 -15.93 0.71
C TYR A 66 8.36 -14.77 1.71
N MET A 67 9.48 -14.10 2.04
CA MET A 67 9.49 -12.96 2.96
C MET A 67 8.58 -11.82 2.48
N ILE A 68 8.56 -11.51 1.17
CA ILE A 68 7.65 -10.49 0.62
C ILE A 68 6.19 -10.91 0.79
N SER A 69 5.86 -12.19 0.55
CA SER A 69 4.50 -12.72 0.76
C SER A 69 4.05 -12.60 2.21
N GLU A 70 4.93 -12.99 3.14
CA GLU A 70 4.70 -12.85 4.58
C GLU A 70 4.53 -11.39 5.02
N MET A 71 5.36 -10.49 4.50
CA MET A 71 5.29 -9.05 4.77
C MET A 71 3.97 -8.47 4.30
N LEU A 72 3.52 -8.78 3.08
CA LEU A 72 2.25 -8.30 2.55
C LEU A 72 1.06 -8.86 3.34
N GLY A 73 1.10 -10.13 3.72
CA GLY A 73 0.08 -10.74 4.59
C GLY A 73 -0.01 -10.03 5.95
N ALA A 74 1.14 -9.83 6.59
CA ALA A 74 1.23 -9.14 7.87
C ALA A 74 0.72 -7.69 7.78
N TRP A 75 1.08 -6.98 6.70
CA TRP A 75 0.61 -5.61 6.44
C TRP A 75 -0.91 -5.55 6.29
N GLN A 76 -1.51 -6.48 5.55
CA GLN A 76 -2.96 -6.54 5.37
C GLN A 76 -3.70 -6.82 6.69
N LEU A 77 -3.17 -7.72 7.51
CA LEU A 77 -3.79 -8.15 8.76
C LEU A 77 -3.51 -7.19 9.95
N GLY A 78 -2.49 -6.36 9.87
CA GLY A 78 -2.06 -5.50 10.98
C GLY A 78 -1.18 -6.22 12.00
N GLU A 79 -0.50 -7.28 11.59
CA GLU A 79 0.38 -8.10 12.44
C GLU A 79 1.77 -7.45 12.57
N ILE A 80 1.90 -6.50 13.49
CA ILE A 80 3.07 -5.61 13.62
C ILE A 80 4.38 -6.39 13.79
N GLU A 81 4.44 -7.36 14.70
CA GLU A 81 5.64 -8.15 14.97
C GLU A 81 6.07 -8.97 13.74
N ARG A 82 5.12 -9.47 12.99
CA ARG A 82 5.37 -10.22 11.76
C ARG A 82 5.83 -9.28 10.66
N LEU A 83 5.24 -8.10 10.55
CA LEU A 83 5.63 -7.05 9.61
C LEU A 83 7.06 -6.57 9.89
N HIS A 84 7.41 -6.31 11.15
CA HIS A 84 8.75 -5.87 11.55
C HIS A 84 9.85 -6.88 11.18
N ARG A 85 9.54 -8.19 11.20
CA ARG A 85 10.55 -9.18 10.80
C ARG A 85 11.04 -9.04 9.36
N ALA A 86 10.27 -8.41 8.50
CA ALA A 86 10.66 -8.18 7.10
C ALA A 86 11.49 -6.89 6.92
N TYR A 87 11.42 -5.94 7.86
CA TYR A 87 12.08 -4.63 7.74
C TYR A 87 13.29 -4.52 8.65
N ALA A 88 14.31 -3.80 8.19
CA ALA A 88 15.41 -3.38 9.03
C ALA A 88 15.00 -2.20 9.92
N ASP A 89 15.64 -2.05 11.10
CA ASP A 89 15.37 -0.93 12.01
C ASP A 89 15.73 0.43 11.39
N ASP A 90 16.71 0.46 10.48
CA ASP A 90 17.20 1.62 9.75
C ASP A 90 16.59 1.78 8.34
N VAL A 91 15.47 1.12 8.08
CA VAL A 91 14.81 1.15 6.76
C VAL A 91 14.49 2.58 6.30
N VAL A 92 14.59 2.82 4.99
CA VAL A 92 14.14 4.05 4.35
C VAL A 92 12.92 3.75 3.48
N VAL A 93 11.79 4.40 3.76
CA VAL A 93 10.55 4.20 3.00
C VAL A 93 10.20 5.46 2.24
N VAL A 94 9.99 5.32 0.93
CA VAL A 94 9.54 6.39 0.02
C VAL A 94 8.16 6.02 -0.50
N SER A 95 7.18 6.87 -0.28
CA SER A 95 5.85 6.73 -0.90
C SER A 95 5.77 7.56 -2.18
N GLY A 96 4.86 7.18 -3.10
CA GLY A 96 4.68 7.89 -4.37
C GLY A 96 4.13 9.32 -4.26
N ALA A 97 3.90 9.85 -3.05
CA ALA A 97 3.62 11.26 -2.81
C ALA A 97 4.95 12.03 -2.78
N TYR A 98 4.92 13.31 -3.17
CA TYR A 98 6.07 14.21 -3.02
C TYR A 98 6.23 14.58 -1.53
N ALA A 99 6.73 13.62 -0.76
CA ALA A 99 6.96 13.75 0.67
C ALA A 99 8.39 13.32 0.99
N ALA A 100 8.92 13.79 2.11
CA ALA A 100 10.23 13.37 2.57
C ALA A 100 10.24 11.87 2.86
N PRO A 101 11.35 11.17 2.63
CA PRO A 101 11.51 9.77 3.02
C PRO A 101 11.24 9.56 4.52
N VAL A 102 10.55 8.50 4.85
CA VAL A 102 10.39 8.04 6.24
C VAL A 102 11.59 7.19 6.59
N ILE A 103 12.35 7.60 7.61
CA ILE A 103 13.59 6.94 8.03
C ILE A 103 13.36 6.20 9.34
N GLY A 104 13.70 4.91 9.35
CA GLY A 104 13.62 4.01 10.49
C GLY A 104 12.26 3.37 10.70
N TRP A 105 12.30 2.15 11.23
CA TRP A 105 11.12 1.33 11.49
C TRP A 105 10.06 2.04 12.35
N ASN A 106 10.44 2.70 13.44
CA ASN A 106 9.48 3.32 14.35
C ASN A 106 8.66 4.43 13.67
N ASN A 107 9.27 5.22 12.79
CA ASN A 107 8.57 6.25 12.02
C ASN A 107 7.67 5.65 10.94
N TYR A 108 8.13 4.57 10.29
CA TYR A 108 7.30 3.81 9.35
C TYR A 108 6.10 3.19 10.06
N LEU A 109 6.31 2.55 11.22
CA LEU A 109 5.25 1.95 12.02
C LEU A 109 4.19 2.98 12.42
N ALA A 110 4.59 4.16 12.90
CA ALA A 110 3.65 5.21 13.25
C ALA A 110 2.78 5.63 12.04
N SER A 111 3.39 5.83 10.88
CA SER A 111 2.69 6.15 9.63
C SER A 111 1.75 5.03 9.19
N TYR A 112 2.20 3.78 9.28
CA TYR A 112 1.40 2.61 8.95
C TYR A 112 0.18 2.47 9.85
N GLN A 113 0.34 2.62 11.18
CA GLN A 113 -0.75 2.49 12.13
C GLN A 113 -1.85 3.54 11.90
N LEU A 114 -1.46 4.78 11.60
CA LEU A 114 -2.41 5.85 11.24
C LEU A 114 -3.22 5.51 9.98
N GLN A 115 -2.57 4.93 8.97
CA GLN A 115 -3.25 4.49 7.75
C GLN A 115 -4.14 3.28 8.03
N LYS A 116 -3.62 2.28 8.76
CA LYS A 116 -4.33 1.04 9.06
C LYS A 116 -5.61 1.26 9.87
N ALA A 117 -5.60 2.21 10.80
CA ALA A 117 -6.77 2.57 11.60
C ALA A 117 -7.98 3.04 10.77
N ARG A 118 -7.73 3.53 9.55
CA ARG A 118 -8.76 4.03 8.63
C ARG A 118 -9.20 2.99 7.60
N MET A 119 -8.54 1.84 7.53
CA MET A 119 -8.76 0.83 6.52
C MET A 119 -9.43 -0.42 7.10
N GLN A 120 -10.46 -0.90 6.42
CA GLN A 120 -11.13 -2.18 6.68
C GLN A 120 -11.13 -3.01 5.39
N GLN A 121 -11.30 -4.34 5.52
CA GLN A 121 -11.39 -5.27 4.39
C GLN A 121 -10.22 -5.11 3.40
N VAL A 122 -9.03 -4.93 3.94
CA VAL A 122 -7.82 -4.68 3.15
C VAL A 122 -7.43 -5.92 2.37
N ARG A 123 -7.25 -5.77 1.07
CA ARG A 123 -6.68 -6.77 0.16
C ARG A 123 -5.60 -6.14 -0.69
N MET A 124 -4.46 -6.82 -0.81
CA MET A 124 -3.38 -6.46 -1.70
C MET A 124 -2.86 -7.71 -2.41
N ASP A 125 -3.02 -7.76 -3.70
CA ASP A 125 -2.54 -8.84 -4.55
C ASP A 125 -1.24 -8.41 -5.24
N ARG A 126 -0.19 -9.21 -5.10
CA ARG A 126 1.10 -9.00 -5.74
C ARG A 126 1.17 -9.77 -7.05
N ILE A 127 1.63 -9.10 -8.09
CA ILE A 127 1.78 -9.66 -9.44
C ILE A 127 3.12 -9.26 -10.07
N ASN A 128 3.57 -10.01 -11.08
CA ASN A 128 4.76 -9.69 -11.89
C ASN A 128 6.01 -9.42 -11.05
N THR A 129 6.30 -10.29 -10.11
CA THR A 129 7.46 -10.15 -9.24
C THR A 129 8.75 -10.52 -9.96
N PHE A 130 9.76 -9.66 -9.85
CA PHE A 130 11.13 -9.92 -10.24
C PHE A 130 12.05 -9.78 -9.02
N ILE A 131 12.98 -10.70 -8.84
CA ILE A 131 13.94 -10.72 -7.74
C ILE A 131 15.32 -10.97 -8.32
N LYS A 132 16.32 -10.24 -7.84
CA LYS A 132 17.73 -10.47 -8.15
C LYS A 132 18.55 -10.39 -6.87
N VAL A 133 19.48 -11.32 -6.72
CA VAL A 133 20.40 -11.41 -5.59
C VAL A 133 21.84 -11.28 -6.11
N ASP A 134 22.68 -10.58 -5.34
CA ASP A 134 24.11 -10.45 -5.52
C ASP A 134 24.81 -10.49 -4.16
N GLY A 135 25.31 -11.66 -3.77
CA GLY A 135 25.92 -11.89 -2.46
C GLY A 135 24.95 -11.63 -1.31
N THR A 136 25.25 -10.63 -0.50
CA THR A 136 24.42 -10.23 0.65
C THR A 136 23.44 -9.11 0.35
N PHE A 137 23.37 -8.65 -0.90
CA PHE A 137 22.43 -7.64 -1.38
C PHE A 137 21.46 -8.26 -2.37
N GLY A 138 20.27 -7.69 -2.43
CA GLY A 138 19.27 -8.06 -3.40
C GLY A 138 18.31 -6.91 -3.65
N TRP A 139 17.56 -7.03 -4.72
CA TRP A 139 16.44 -6.15 -5.00
C TRP A 139 15.29 -6.92 -5.59
N ALA A 140 14.09 -6.44 -5.31
CA ALA A 140 12.87 -6.98 -5.88
C ALA A 140 11.99 -5.84 -6.40
N CYS A 141 11.28 -6.09 -7.49
CA CYS A 141 10.20 -5.20 -7.90
C CYS A 141 8.96 -6.02 -8.24
N TYR A 142 7.80 -5.45 -7.97
CA TYR A 142 6.52 -6.07 -8.28
C TYR A 142 5.44 -5.02 -8.48
N GLN A 143 4.39 -5.41 -9.18
CA GLN A 143 3.15 -4.66 -9.27
C GLN A 143 2.17 -5.16 -8.20
N TRP A 144 1.21 -4.32 -7.83
CA TRP A 144 0.17 -4.70 -6.89
C TRP A 144 -1.16 -4.04 -7.23
N ASP A 145 -2.23 -4.78 -6.94
CA ASP A 145 -3.59 -4.29 -6.91
C ASP A 145 -4.07 -4.24 -5.45
N PHE A 146 -4.63 -3.11 -5.06
CA PHE A 146 -5.12 -2.84 -3.70
C PHE A 146 -6.60 -2.55 -3.73
N SER A 147 -7.33 -3.09 -2.75
CA SER A 147 -8.71 -2.71 -2.43
C SER A 147 -8.93 -2.70 -0.92
N ALA A 148 -9.74 -1.77 -0.45
CA ALA A 148 -10.13 -1.63 0.95
C ALA A 148 -11.40 -0.80 1.08
N VAL A 149 -11.96 -0.77 2.29
CA VAL A 149 -12.89 0.29 2.71
C VAL A 149 -12.07 1.29 3.54
N VAL A 150 -11.95 2.52 3.06
CA VAL A 150 -11.20 3.60 3.70
C VAL A 150 -12.19 4.67 4.16
N ASP A 151 -12.22 4.96 5.48
CA ASP A 151 -13.19 5.89 6.09
C ASP A 151 -14.64 5.59 5.68
N GLY A 152 -15.00 4.31 5.60
CA GLY A 152 -16.32 3.85 5.20
C GLY A 152 -16.62 3.89 3.69
N GLN A 153 -15.65 4.26 2.85
CA GLN A 153 -15.82 4.33 1.39
C GLN A 153 -14.98 3.26 0.69
N PRO A 154 -15.54 2.51 -0.29
CA PRO A 154 -14.76 1.61 -1.13
C PRO A 154 -13.62 2.36 -1.83
N SER A 155 -12.42 1.82 -1.77
CA SER A 155 -11.22 2.39 -2.37
C SER A 155 -10.44 1.30 -3.10
N ALA A 156 -9.93 1.63 -4.28
CA ALA A 156 -9.05 0.75 -5.03
C ALA A 156 -7.89 1.55 -5.61
N ALA A 157 -6.73 0.93 -5.68
CA ALA A 157 -5.52 1.51 -6.24
C ALA A 157 -4.67 0.40 -6.83
N ARG A 158 -3.73 0.79 -7.70
CA ARG A 158 -2.67 -0.09 -8.19
C ARG A 158 -1.36 0.65 -8.22
N GLY A 159 -0.28 -0.07 -8.18
CA GLY A 159 1.02 0.56 -8.17
C GLY A 159 2.16 -0.41 -8.39
N GLN A 160 3.34 0.10 -8.12
CA GLN A 160 4.59 -0.65 -8.21
C GLN A 160 5.40 -0.42 -6.95
N THR A 161 6.11 -1.45 -6.52
CA THR A 161 7.04 -1.37 -5.39
C THR A 161 8.40 -1.89 -5.83
N THR A 162 9.44 -1.17 -5.44
CA THR A 162 10.83 -1.64 -5.50
C THR A 162 11.36 -1.76 -4.08
N LEU A 163 11.95 -2.90 -3.77
CA LEU A 163 12.61 -3.18 -2.50
C LEU A 163 14.11 -3.35 -2.72
N VAL A 164 14.94 -2.76 -1.86
CA VAL A 164 16.33 -3.13 -1.69
C VAL A 164 16.46 -3.92 -0.41
N LEU A 165 17.21 -5.02 -0.47
CA LEU A 165 17.32 -5.99 0.61
C LEU A 165 18.78 -6.23 0.97
N GLU A 166 19.01 -6.49 2.26
CA GLU A 166 20.29 -6.96 2.78
C GLU A 166 20.11 -8.26 3.55
N LYS A 167 21.11 -9.12 3.45
CA LYS A 167 21.17 -10.32 4.28
C LYS A 167 21.91 -10.01 5.59
N ARG A 168 21.16 -9.77 6.66
CA ARG A 168 21.67 -9.47 8.01
C ARG A 168 21.43 -10.67 8.93
N ASN A 169 22.46 -11.15 9.63
CA ASN A 169 22.36 -12.31 10.52
C ASN A 169 21.70 -13.53 9.85
N ASN A 170 22.12 -13.84 8.64
CA ASN A 170 21.61 -14.93 7.80
C ASN A 170 20.11 -14.83 7.47
N ARG A 171 19.53 -13.63 7.48
CA ARG A 171 18.12 -13.36 7.19
C ARG A 171 18.00 -12.16 6.27
N TRP A 172 17.18 -12.25 5.25
CA TRP A 172 16.87 -11.13 4.36
C TRP A 172 15.98 -10.12 5.07
N VAL A 173 16.32 -8.84 4.98
CA VAL A 173 15.54 -7.71 5.50
C VAL A 173 15.48 -6.59 4.46
N ILE A 174 14.37 -5.87 4.44
CA ILE A 174 14.15 -4.71 3.58
C ILE A 174 14.85 -3.50 4.21
N VAL A 175 15.81 -2.92 3.51
CA VAL A 175 16.51 -1.69 3.90
C VAL A 175 15.99 -0.46 3.17
N HIS A 176 15.33 -0.66 2.01
CA HIS A 176 14.65 0.40 1.29
C HIS A 176 13.37 -0.12 0.66
N ASN A 177 12.31 0.66 0.76
CA ASN A 177 11.02 0.41 0.10
C ASN A 177 10.58 1.67 -0.62
N HIS A 178 10.45 1.58 -1.94
CA HIS A 178 9.86 2.63 -2.75
C HIS A 178 8.57 2.12 -3.39
N THR A 179 7.46 2.77 -3.05
CA THR A 179 6.14 2.45 -3.60
C THR A 179 5.56 3.65 -4.32
N SER A 180 5.12 3.44 -5.56
CA SER A 180 4.43 4.45 -6.37
C SER A 180 3.04 3.99 -6.80
N LEU A 181 2.10 4.93 -6.87
CA LEU A 181 0.79 4.72 -7.44
C LEU A 181 0.82 4.88 -8.96
N VAL A 182 0.12 4.00 -9.67
CA VAL A 182 -0.19 4.22 -11.08
C VAL A 182 -1.46 5.06 -11.13
N PRO A 183 -1.44 6.25 -11.76
CA PRO A 183 -2.64 7.04 -11.93
C PRO A 183 -3.72 6.23 -12.65
N SER A 184 -4.94 6.23 -12.14
CA SER A 184 -6.08 5.72 -12.90
C SER A 184 -6.19 6.55 -14.18
N ALA A 185 -6.34 5.89 -15.32
CA ALA A 185 -6.66 6.61 -16.55
C ALA A 185 -7.89 7.49 -16.30
N PRO A 186 -7.89 8.76 -16.74
CA PRO A 186 -9.07 9.57 -16.64
C PRO A 186 -10.22 8.82 -17.36
N PRO A 187 -11.46 8.90 -16.86
CA PRO A 187 -12.59 8.31 -17.56
C PRO A 187 -12.56 8.81 -19.00
N PRO A 188 -12.89 7.96 -19.99
CA PRO A 188 -12.91 8.39 -21.37
C PRO A 188 -13.79 9.63 -21.44
N SER A 189 -13.26 10.74 -21.94
CA SER A 189 -14.03 11.93 -22.20
C SER A 189 -15.24 11.50 -23.03
N PRO A 190 -16.46 11.97 -22.75
CA PRO A 190 -17.61 11.66 -23.57
C PRO A 190 -17.32 12.14 -25.00
N SER A 191 -16.66 11.27 -25.77
CA SER A 191 -16.40 11.48 -27.19
C SER A 191 -17.70 11.36 -27.90
N GLY A 192 -18.32 12.47 -28.26
CA GLY A 192 -19.52 12.40 -29.08
C GLY A 192 -20.41 13.62 -29.09
N MET A 193 -19.92 14.78 -28.69
CA MET A 193 -20.65 15.97 -29.14
C MET A 193 -19.94 16.49 -30.40
N PRO A 194 -20.58 16.36 -31.58
CA PRO A 194 -20.04 16.98 -32.78
C PRO A 194 -19.88 18.50 -32.50
N PRO A 195 -18.80 19.14 -32.99
CA PRO A 195 -18.64 20.57 -32.82
C PRO A 195 -19.90 21.27 -33.32
N ALA A 196 -20.48 22.13 -32.48
CA ALA A 196 -21.65 22.90 -32.83
C ALA A 196 -21.34 23.61 -34.16
N ALA A 197 -22.24 23.40 -35.17
CA ALA A 197 -22.10 23.96 -36.47
C ALA A 197 -21.93 25.51 -36.35
N GLN A 198 -20.83 26.01 -36.86
CA GLN A 198 -20.62 27.45 -36.91
C GLN A 198 -21.71 28.08 -37.77
N PRO A 199 -22.32 29.20 -37.33
CA PRO A 199 -23.29 29.88 -38.16
C PRO A 199 -22.63 30.42 -39.44
N PRO A 200 -23.32 30.41 -40.59
CA PRO A 200 -22.73 30.88 -41.83
C PRO A 200 -22.32 32.34 -41.76
N PRO A 201 -21.23 32.75 -42.44
CA PRO A 201 -20.78 34.15 -42.44
C PRO A 201 -21.86 35.04 -43.01
N SER A 202 -22.17 36.15 -42.29
CA SER A 202 -23.09 37.17 -42.75
C SER A 202 -22.56 37.83 -44.03
N LYS A 203 -23.41 37.92 -45.07
CA LYS A 203 -23.06 38.58 -46.31
C LYS A 203 -22.81 40.08 -46.07
N PRO A 204 -21.75 40.65 -46.65
CA PRO A 204 -21.56 42.12 -46.62
C PRO A 204 -22.62 42.81 -47.47
N SER A 205 -23.16 43.91 -46.90
CA SER A 205 -24.07 44.84 -47.55
C SER A 205 -23.32 45.71 -48.53
#